data_a62fdec3e5bc90c6adf094c70fef7e9d
#
_entry.id   a62fdec3e5bc90c6adf094c70fef7e9d
#
_cell.length_a   1.000
_cell.length_b   1.000
_cell.length_c   1.000
_cell.angle_alpha   90.00
_cell.angle_beta   90.00
_cell.angle_gamma   90.00
#
_symmetry.space_group_name_H-M   'P 1'
#
loop_
_entity.id
_entity.type
_entity.pdbx_description
1 polymer ?
#
loop_
_entity_poly.entity_id
_entity_poly.type
_entity_poly.pdbx_seq_one_letter_code
_entity_poly.pdbx_strand_id
1 'polypeptide(L)'
;MRFLAVSFPHWPITAAGCSPSVSAAVIESGRVQHYSPAAYRDGVRTGQRRREAKGHSPELITLAPNPHLDAQQFEPIVATLIQVVPRLELTKPGLCTLAATGPARYYGGEVELIDELRCALEELGAQSLDTKHEAREISGARIGIADSRFGAQLAAEHGTDGYLVAPGRTREFLADLPISTLELDELSTIAHRLGIETLGQFAQL
;
A
#
# COMPACT_ATOMS: atom_id res chain seq x y z
N MET A 1 7.21 -2.11 -21.10
CA MET A 1 6.20 -3.01 -20.53
C MET A 1 5.50 -2.24 -19.42
N ARG A 2 4.17 -2.30 -19.30
CA ARG A 2 3.43 -1.56 -18.25
C ARG A 2 3.04 -2.51 -17.14
N PHE A 3 3.14 -2.06 -15.90
CA PHE A 3 2.73 -2.80 -14.71
C PHE A 3 1.70 -1.99 -13.93
N LEU A 4 0.79 -2.70 -13.30
CA LEU A 4 -0.20 -2.14 -12.37
C LEU A 4 0.03 -2.76 -10.99
N ALA A 5 -0.10 -1.94 -9.96
CA ALA A 5 -0.13 -2.37 -8.58
C ALA A 5 -1.45 -1.96 -7.93
N VAL A 6 -2.03 -2.86 -7.14
CA VAL A 6 -3.13 -2.57 -6.21
C VAL A 6 -2.56 -2.68 -4.81
N SER A 7 -2.54 -1.57 -4.07
CA SER A 7 -1.95 -1.46 -2.74
C SER A 7 -2.98 -1.06 -1.69
N PHE A 8 -2.89 -1.69 -0.54
CA PHE A 8 -3.63 -1.35 0.69
C PHE A 8 -2.59 -0.98 1.76
N PRO A 9 -2.16 0.30 1.84
CA PRO A 9 -0.99 0.71 2.60
C PRO A 9 -1.03 0.37 4.10
N HIS A 10 -2.24 0.23 4.66
CA HIS A 10 -2.45 -0.04 6.08
C HIS A 10 -3.05 -1.43 6.32
N TRP A 11 -2.79 -2.39 5.41
CA TRP A 11 -3.46 -3.67 5.40
C TRP A 11 -3.44 -4.41 6.76
N PRO A 12 -2.32 -4.55 7.50
CA PRO A 12 -2.32 -5.24 8.79
C PRO A 12 -3.26 -4.60 9.84
N ILE A 13 -3.49 -3.28 9.75
CA ILE A 13 -4.44 -2.58 10.62
C ILE A 13 -5.88 -2.90 10.20
N THR A 14 -6.17 -2.85 8.90
CA THR A 14 -7.47 -3.19 8.32
C THR A 14 -7.82 -4.66 8.53
N ALA A 15 -6.88 -5.58 8.32
CA ALA A 15 -7.05 -7.01 8.54
C ALA A 15 -7.38 -7.34 10.00
N ALA A 16 -6.86 -6.56 10.95
CA ALA A 16 -7.17 -6.66 12.37
C ALA A 16 -8.53 -6.04 12.76
N GLY A 17 -9.31 -5.54 11.80
CA GLY A 17 -10.63 -4.93 12.03
C GLY A 17 -10.60 -3.51 12.57
N CYS A 18 -9.46 -2.82 12.53
CA CYS A 18 -9.37 -1.44 12.97
C CYS A 18 -9.74 -0.48 11.83
N SER A 19 -10.68 0.45 12.11
CA SER A 19 -11.01 1.53 11.19
C SER A 19 -9.83 2.49 10.99
N PRO A 20 -9.64 3.06 9.78
CA PRO A 20 -8.64 4.10 9.50
C PRO A 20 -8.74 5.34 10.40
N SER A 21 -9.93 5.59 10.96
CA SER A 21 -10.22 6.70 11.88
C SER A 21 -9.74 6.47 13.31
N VAL A 22 -9.44 5.22 13.67
CA VAL A 22 -8.95 4.83 15.00
C VAL A 22 -7.43 4.83 15.01
N SER A 23 -6.83 5.42 16.05
CA SER A 23 -5.37 5.42 16.22
C SER A 23 -4.89 4.03 16.61
N ALA A 24 -4.26 3.32 15.67
CA ALA A 24 -3.77 1.95 15.86
C ALA A 24 -2.39 1.75 15.22
N ALA A 25 -1.58 0.87 15.81
CA ALA A 25 -0.28 0.50 15.28
C ALA A 25 0.05 -0.97 15.55
N VAL A 26 0.67 -1.62 14.57
CA VAL A 26 1.28 -2.94 14.73
C VAL A 26 2.68 -2.78 15.29
N ILE A 27 2.95 -3.44 16.40
CA ILE A 27 4.23 -3.38 17.12
C ILE A 27 4.93 -4.72 17.02
N GLU A 28 6.12 -4.72 16.44
CA GLU A 28 7.01 -5.87 16.38
C GLU A 28 8.35 -5.52 17.02
N SER A 29 8.88 -6.41 17.84
CA SER A 29 10.16 -6.19 18.56
C SER A 29 10.22 -4.83 19.30
N GLY A 30 9.05 -4.38 19.83
CA GLY A 30 8.93 -3.12 20.55
C GLY A 30 8.92 -1.85 19.71
N ARG A 31 8.87 -1.98 18.38
CA ARG A 31 8.84 -0.87 17.43
C ARG A 31 7.60 -0.91 16.53
N VAL A 32 7.15 0.26 16.12
CA VAL A 32 6.06 0.44 15.15
C VAL A 32 6.52 -0.07 13.78
N GLN A 33 5.75 -1.00 13.20
CA GLN A 33 5.93 -1.48 11.83
C GLN A 33 4.89 -0.87 10.90
N HIS A 34 3.61 -0.90 11.31
CA HIS A 34 2.50 -0.31 10.58
C HIS A 34 1.68 0.58 11.51
N TYR A 35 1.02 1.56 10.96
CA TYR A 35 0.15 2.49 11.70
C TYR A 35 -1.06 2.89 10.84
N SER A 36 -2.15 3.26 11.52
CA SER A 36 -3.34 3.78 10.85
C SER A 36 -3.16 5.24 10.39
N PRO A 37 -3.99 5.73 9.46
CA PRO A 37 -4.02 7.14 9.09
C PRO A 37 -4.28 8.08 10.29
N ALA A 38 -5.08 7.66 11.26
CA ALA A 38 -5.29 8.41 12.50
C ALA A 38 -4.01 8.50 13.33
N ALA A 39 -3.32 7.36 13.56
CA ALA A 39 -2.05 7.34 14.28
C ALA A 39 -0.98 8.20 13.58
N TYR A 40 -0.95 8.20 12.23
CA TYR A 40 -0.06 9.09 11.47
C TYR A 40 -0.31 10.57 11.77
N ARG A 41 -1.57 10.99 11.81
CA ARG A 41 -1.96 12.38 12.14
C ARG A 41 -1.55 12.77 13.56
N ASP A 42 -1.58 11.81 14.49
CA ASP A 42 -1.14 11.99 15.87
C ASP A 42 0.40 12.05 16.00
N GLY A 43 1.16 11.76 14.93
CA GLY A 43 2.62 11.80 14.95
C GLY A 43 3.30 10.44 15.10
N VAL A 44 2.55 9.32 15.06
CA VAL A 44 3.13 7.97 15.06
C VAL A 44 3.82 7.69 13.72
N ARG A 45 5.02 7.10 13.78
CA ARG A 45 5.85 6.76 12.61
C ARG A 45 6.46 5.37 12.75
N THR A 46 6.75 4.72 11.61
CA THR A 46 7.50 3.46 11.57
C THR A 46 8.86 3.62 12.29
N GLY A 47 9.31 2.57 12.96
CA GLY A 47 10.57 2.53 13.70
C GLY A 47 10.52 3.15 15.10
N GLN A 48 9.53 3.98 15.44
CA GLN A 48 9.37 4.53 16.80
C GLN A 48 9.19 3.41 17.84
N ARG A 49 9.73 3.61 19.02
CA ARG A 49 9.46 2.69 20.14
C ARG A 49 8.01 2.81 20.59
N ARG A 50 7.42 1.69 21.05
CA ARG A 50 6.03 1.67 21.56
C ARG A 50 5.73 2.79 22.55
N ARG A 51 6.67 3.09 23.48
CA ARG A 51 6.48 4.14 24.47
C ARG A 51 6.44 5.54 23.85
N GLU A 52 7.27 5.79 22.85
CA GLU A 52 7.30 7.03 22.10
C GLU A 52 6.01 7.23 21.30
N ALA A 53 5.58 6.20 20.56
CA ALA A 53 4.31 6.21 19.82
C ALA A 53 3.11 6.49 20.73
N LYS A 54 3.06 5.88 21.93
CA LYS A 54 2.04 6.17 22.93
C LYS A 54 2.14 7.58 23.53
N GLY A 55 3.31 8.18 23.51
CA GLY A 55 3.49 9.58 23.90
C GLY A 55 2.85 10.55 22.91
N HIS A 56 2.86 10.20 21.61
CA HIS A 56 2.18 10.96 20.55
C HIS A 56 0.66 10.73 20.53
N SER A 57 0.23 9.50 20.76
CA SER A 57 -1.18 9.11 20.77
C SER A 57 -1.47 8.26 22.01
N PRO A 58 -1.96 8.85 23.12
CA PRO A 58 -2.26 8.14 24.37
C PRO A 58 -3.27 7.00 24.19
N GLU A 59 -4.25 7.19 23.30
CA GLU A 59 -5.30 6.21 22.95
C GLU A 59 -4.84 5.17 21.91
N LEU A 60 -3.55 5.13 21.56
CA LEU A 60 -3.02 4.23 20.55
C LEU A 60 -3.32 2.76 20.89
N ILE A 61 -4.13 2.12 20.04
CA ILE A 61 -4.33 0.67 20.06
C ILE A 61 -3.07 0.01 19.54
N THR A 62 -2.49 -0.90 20.33
CA THR A 62 -1.30 -1.63 19.91
C THR A 62 -1.63 -3.07 19.59
N LEU A 63 -1.33 -3.48 18.35
CA LEU A 63 -1.58 -4.81 17.79
C LEU A 63 -0.26 -5.58 17.68
N ALA A 64 -0.32 -6.90 17.84
CA ALA A 64 0.78 -7.78 17.47
C ALA A 64 0.70 -8.12 15.99
N PRO A 65 1.83 -8.39 15.28
CA PRO A 65 1.80 -8.91 13.93
C PRO A 65 1.04 -10.23 13.85
N ASN A 66 0.20 -10.39 12.84
CA ASN A 66 -0.53 -11.63 12.59
C ASN A 66 -0.57 -11.94 11.09
N PRO A 67 0.54 -12.44 10.50
CA PRO A 67 0.64 -12.72 9.08
C PRO A 67 -0.43 -13.70 8.55
N HIS A 68 -0.87 -14.65 9.40
CA HIS A 68 -1.92 -15.58 9.03
C HIS A 68 -3.26 -14.86 8.85
N LEU A 69 -3.62 -14.00 9.79
CA LEU A 69 -4.83 -13.17 9.69
C LEU A 69 -4.75 -12.23 8.47
N ASP A 70 -3.59 -11.60 8.27
CA ASP A 70 -3.36 -10.69 7.14
C ASP A 70 -3.60 -11.40 5.80
N ALA A 71 -3.07 -12.62 5.65
CA ALA A 71 -3.26 -13.44 4.46
C ALA A 71 -4.73 -13.88 4.30
N GLN A 72 -5.33 -14.45 5.34
CA GLN A 72 -6.71 -14.94 5.33
C GLN A 72 -7.71 -13.81 4.96
N GLN A 73 -7.51 -12.63 5.53
CA GLN A 73 -8.38 -11.50 5.26
C GLN A 73 -8.18 -10.90 3.87
N PHE A 74 -7.03 -11.15 3.23
CA PHE A 74 -6.72 -10.68 1.88
C PHE A 74 -7.24 -11.62 0.76
N GLU A 75 -7.54 -12.88 1.07
CA GLU A 75 -8.04 -13.86 0.09
C GLU A 75 -9.27 -13.39 -0.70
N PRO A 76 -10.33 -12.81 -0.08
CA PRO A 76 -11.49 -12.34 -0.84
C PRO A 76 -11.15 -11.24 -1.83
N ILE A 77 -10.21 -10.35 -1.48
CA ILE A 77 -9.73 -9.28 -2.36
C ILE A 77 -9.01 -9.86 -3.57
N VAL A 78 -8.09 -10.80 -3.33
CA VAL A 78 -7.38 -11.51 -4.41
C VAL A 78 -8.35 -12.24 -5.31
N ALA A 79 -9.34 -12.94 -4.75
CA ALA A 79 -10.37 -13.66 -5.51
C ALA A 79 -11.18 -12.71 -6.41
N THR A 80 -11.54 -11.53 -5.92
CA THR A 80 -12.23 -10.49 -6.69
C THR A 80 -11.35 -9.95 -7.81
N LEU A 81 -10.10 -9.58 -7.50
CA LEU A 81 -9.17 -9.06 -8.50
C LEU A 81 -8.87 -10.06 -9.62
N ILE A 82 -8.81 -11.37 -9.32
CA ILE A 82 -8.62 -12.44 -10.33
C ILE A 82 -9.79 -12.54 -11.31
N GLN A 83 -11.01 -12.20 -10.92
CA GLN A 83 -12.16 -12.16 -11.83
C GLN A 83 -11.96 -11.10 -12.93
N VAL A 84 -11.36 -9.95 -12.57
CA VAL A 84 -11.06 -8.87 -13.51
C VAL A 84 -9.77 -9.18 -14.29
N VAL A 85 -8.72 -9.64 -13.60
CA VAL A 85 -7.40 -9.88 -14.20
C VAL A 85 -6.86 -11.25 -13.78
N PRO A 86 -6.98 -12.29 -14.65
CA PRO A 86 -6.63 -13.67 -14.30
C PRO A 86 -5.15 -13.91 -13.95
N ARG A 87 -4.25 -13.01 -14.35
CA ARG A 87 -2.82 -13.12 -14.08
C ARG A 87 -2.37 -12.04 -13.10
N LEU A 88 -2.68 -12.26 -11.84
CA LEU A 88 -2.29 -11.42 -10.72
C LEU A 88 -1.14 -12.09 -9.97
N GLU A 89 -0.15 -11.30 -9.54
CA GLU A 89 0.93 -11.73 -8.65
C GLU A 89 0.69 -11.15 -7.25
N LEU A 90 0.49 -12.01 -6.27
CA LEU A 90 0.44 -11.63 -4.87
C LEU A 90 1.88 -11.41 -4.36
N THR A 91 2.24 -10.17 -4.11
CA THR A 91 3.57 -9.82 -3.58
C THR A 91 3.63 -10.03 -2.06
N LYS A 92 2.65 -9.51 -1.35
CA LYS A 92 2.40 -9.69 0.09
C LYS A 92 0.93 -9.39 0.39
N PRO A 93 0.36 -9.83 1.52
CA PRO A 93 -0.96 -9.35 1.93
C PRO A 93 -1.00 -7.82 1.92
N GLY A 94 -2.00 -7.25 1.24
CA GLY A 94 -2.11 -5.82 1.01
C GLY A 94 -1.45 -5.30 -0.27
N LEU A 95 -0.76 -6.14 -1.07
CA LEU A 95 -0.12 -5.71 -2.31
C LEU A 95 -0.19 -6.77 -3.40
N CYS A 96 -0.84 -6.43 -4.51
CA CYS A 96 -0.86 -7.22 -5.73
C CYS A 96 -0.24 -6.45 -6.89
N THR A 97 0.41 -7.17 -7.81
CA THR A 97 0.95 -6.59 -9.04
C THR A 97 0.57 -7.42 -10.25
N LEU A 98 0.50 -6.80 -11.42
CA LEU A 98 0.20 -7.46 -12.68
C LEU A 98 0.83 -6.73 -13.87
N ALA A 99 0.97 -7.46 -14.99
CA ALA A 99 1.33 -6.84 -16.27
C ALA A 99 0.08 -6.17 -16.86
N ALA A 100 0.07 -4.83 -16.93
CA ALA A 100 -1.10 -4.06 -17.33
C ALA A 100 -1.40 -4.08 -18.83
N THR A 101 -0.40 -4.31 -19.68
CA THR A 101 -0.53 -4.13 -21.15
C THR A 101 -1.65 -4.98 -21.78
N GLY A 102 -1.81 -6.24 -21.37
CA GLY A 102 -2.85 -7.14 -21.89
C GLY A 102 -4.25 -6.73 -21.41
N PRO A 103 -4.45 -6.67 -20.08
CA PRO A 103 -5.73 -6.21 -19.50
C PRO A 103 -6.15 -4.83 -19.99
N ALA A 104 -5.26 -3.84 -20.00
CA ALA A 104 -5.58 -2.50 -20.50
C ALA A 104 -6.08 -2.52 -21.94
N ARG A 105 -5.48 -3.36 -22.82
CA ARG A 105 -5.97 -3.52 -24.18
C ARG A 105 -7.37 -4.14 -24.22
N TYR A 106 -7.68 -5.07 -23.33
CA TYR A 106 -8.98 -5.74 -23.25
C TYR A 106 -10.09 -4.77 -22.80
N TYR A 107 -9.81 -3.95 -21.78
CA TYR A 107 -10.79 -3.00 -21.24
C TYR A 107 -10.85 -1.66 -22.00
N GLY A 108 -9.94 -1.40 -22.95
CA GLY A 108 -9.95 -0.17 -23.77
C GLY A 108 -8.94 0.89 -23.36
N GLY A 109 -8.21 0.68 -22.26
CA GLY A 109 -7.19 1.60 -21.78
C GLY A 109 -6.69 1.30 -20.37
N GLU A 110 -5.69 2.06 -19.91
CA GLU A 110 -5.18 1.94 -18.53
C GLU A 110 -6.16 2.55 -17.52
N VAL A 111 -6.87 3.60 -17.91
CA VAL A 111 -7.89 4.26 -17.08
C VAL A 111 -9.09 3.34 -16.88
N GLU A 112 -9.60 2.77 -17.96
CA GLU A 112 -10.73 1.84 -17.95
C GLU A 112 -10.41 0.58 -17.12
N LEU A 113 -9.17 0.10 -17.18
CA LEU A 113 -8.71 -1.01 -16.33
C LEU A 113 -8.72 -0.63 -14.85
N ILE A 114 -8.28 0.58 -14.50
CA ILE A 114 -8.32 1.07 -13.12
C ILE A 114 -9.77 1.16 -12.63
N ASP A 115 -10.66 1.71 -13.45
CA ASP A 115 -12.07 1.90 -13.10
C ASP A 115 -12.77 0.55 -12.89
N GLU A 116 -12.47 -0.44 -13.72
CA GLU A 116 -13.01 -1.80 -13.56
C GLU A 116 -12.53 -2.46 -12.25
N LEU A 117 -11.24 -2.37 -11.95
CA LEU A 117 -10.69 -2.89 -10.69
C LEU A 117 -11.30 -2.18 -9.46
N ARG A 118 -11.51 -0.87 -9.56
CA ARG A 118 -12.13 -0.08 -8.50
C ARG A 118 -13.58 -0.51 -8.28
N CYS A 119 -14.36 -0.61 -9.36
CA CYS A 119 -15.75 -1.06 -9.31
C CYS A 119 -15.88 -2.44 -8.64
N ALA A 120 -15.05 -3.39 -9.03
CA ALA A 120 -15.03 -4.73 -8.42
C ALA A 120 -14.70 -4.71 -6.92
N LEU A 121 -13.77 -3.84 -6.49
CA LEU A 121 -13.43 -3.69 -5.07
C LEU A 121 -14.54 -3.00 -4.28
N GLU A 122 -15.22 -2.02 -4.85
CA GLU A 122 -16.38 -1.34 -4.25
C GLU A 122 -17.55 -2.31 -4.06
N GLU A 123 -17.84 -3.15 -5.06
CA GLU A 123 -18.87 -4.19 -4.97
C GLU A 123 -18.55 -5.20 -3.87
N LEU A 124 -17.30 -5.64 -3.74
CA LEU A 124 -16.87 -6.50 -2.63
C LEU A 124 -17.08 -5.83 -1.27
N GLY A 125 -16.75 -4.53 -1.16
CA GLY A 125 -16.99 -3.74 0.05
C GLY A 125 -18.46 -3.66 0.42
N ALA A 126 -19.33 -3.40 -0.56
CA ALA A 126 -20.76 -3.34 -0.37
C ALA A 126 -21.37 -4.68 0.09
N GLN A 127 -20.93 -5.81 -0.48
CA GLN A 127 -21.36 -7.15 -0.07
C GLN A 127 -20.96 -7.50 1.36
N SER A 128 -19.83 -6.98 1.83
CA SER A 128 -19.34 -7.20 3.20
C SER A 128 -20.17 -6.50 4.27
N LEU A 129 -20.99 -5.50 3.90
CA LEU A 129 -21.92 -4.81 4.80
C LEU A 129 -23.12 -5.68 5.24
N ASP A 130 -23.46 -6.71 4.48
CA ASP A 130 -24.63 -7.57 4.75
C ASP A 130 -24.35 -8.70 5.77
N THR A 131 -23.10 -8.95 6.09
CA THR A 131 -22.71 -9.88 7.14
C THR A 131 -22.39 -9.12 8.42
N LYS A 132 -23.04 -9.53 9.55
CA LYS A 132 -22.95 -8.95 10.91
C LYS A 132 -21.54 -8.78 11.53
N HIS A 133 -20.51 -8.81 10.73
CA HIS A 133 -19.16 -8.41 11.08
C HIS A 133 -18.97 -7.01 10.48
N GLU A 134 -18.74 -6.05 11.34
CA GLU A 134 -18.53 -4.62 11.09
C GLU A 134 -17.98 -4.34 9.69
N ALA A 135 -18.68 -3.44 8.97
CA ALA A 135 -18.33 -3.00 7.62
C ALA A 135 -16.83 -2.87 7.47
N ARG A 136 -16.19 -3.87 6.83
CA ARG A 136 -14.80 -3.72 6.44
C ARG A 136 -14.78 -2.63 5.37
N GLU A 137 -14.34 -1.47 5.76
CA GLU A 137 -13.92 -0.48 4.80
C GLU A 137 -12.76 -1.10 4.00
N ILE A 138 -13.08 -1.81 2.91
CA ILE A 138 -12.14 -2.09 1.80
C ILE A 138 -11.77 -0.76 1.14
N SER A 139 -12.27 0.35 1.69
CA SER A 139 -11.90 1.70 1.36
C SER A 139 -10.42 1.93 1.67
N GLY A 140 -9.69 2.40 0.68
CA GLY A 140 -8.26 2.68 0.79
C GLY A 140 -7.38 1.86 -0.13
N ALA A 141 -7.97 1.03 -1.02
CA ALA A 141 -7.24 0.49 -2.15
C ALA A 141 -6.69 1.64 -2.99
N ARG A 142 -5.40 1.58 -3.30
CA ARG A 142 -4.73 2.53 -4.19
C ARG A 142 -4.19 1.78 -5.39
N ILE A 143 -4.42 2.33 -6.58
CA ILE A 143 -4.00 1.71 -7.82
C ILE A 143 -2.97 2.61 -8.49
N GLY A 144 -1.86 2.04 -8.92
CA GLY A 144 -0.80 2.75 -9.63
C GLY A 144 -0.33 2.00 -10.85
N ILE A 145 0.01 2.73 -11.93
CA ILE A 145 0.56 2.15 -13.16
C ILE A 145 1.88 2.84 -13.51
N ALA A 146 2.90 2.04 -13.85
CA ALA A 146 4.21 2.51 -14.29
C ALA A 146 4.91 1.50 -15.21
N ASP A 147 6.12 1.81 -15.70
CA ASP A 147 6.89 0.93 -16.59
C ASP A 147 7.63 -0.20 -15.87
N SER A 148 7.63 -0.20 -14.54
CA SER A 148 8.21 -1.25 -13.70
C SER A 148 7.27 -1.61 -12.54
N ARG A 149 7.42 -2.82 -11.98
CA ARG A 149 6.64 -3.26 -10.80
C ARG A 149 6.87 -2.33 -9.61
N PHE A 150 8.12 -2.02 -9.31
CA PHE A 150 8.49 -1.11 -8.23
C PHE A 150 7.90 0.29 -8.45
N GLY A 151 7.99 0.82 -9.68
CA GLY A 151 7.37 2.09 -10.04
C GLY A 151 5.85 2.08 -9.87
N ALA A 152 5.17 1.00 -10.27
CA ALA A 152 3.72 0.86 -10.11
C ALA A 152 3.31 0.78 -8.63
N GLN A 153 4.07 0.05 -7.80
CA GLN A 153 3.85 -0.01 -6.36
C GLN A 153 3.98 1.38 -5.73
N LEU A 154 5.07 2.10 -6.00
CA LEU A 154 5.27 3.44 -5.45
C LEU A 154 4.25 4.45 -6.00
N ALA A 155 3.81 4.30 -7.25
CA ALA A 155 2.73 5.09 -7.81
C ALA A 155 1.42 4.89 -7.04
N ALA A 156 1.10 3.64 -6.64
CA ALA A 156 -0.04 3.34 -5.80
C ALA A 156 0.11 3.88 -4.36
N GLU A 157 1.29 3.80 -3.77
CA GLU A 157 1.54 4.19 -2.37
C GLU A 157 1.64 5.71 -2.18
N HIS A 158 2.28 6.42 -3.10
CA HIS A 158 2.58 7.86 -2.99
C HIS A 158 1.71 8.76 -3.86
N GLY A 159 1.04 8.20 -4.86
CA GLY A 159 0.08 8.93 -5.70
C GLY A 159 -1.29 9.08 -5.05
N THR A 160 -2.14 9.83 -5.72
CA THR A 160 -3.59 9.76 -5.49
C THR A 160 -4.12 8.44 -6.06
N ASP A 161 -5.30 8.00 -5.61
CA ASP A 161 -5.91 6.79 -6.16
C ASP A 161 -6.02 6.88 -7.71
N GLY A 162 -5.59 5.80 -8.39
CA GLY A 162 -5.52 5.78 -9.86
C GLY A 162 -4.34 6.55 -10.46
N TYR A 163 -3.18 6.58 -9.82
CA TYR A 163 -2.04 7.33 -10.30
C TYR A 163 -1.34 6.65 -11.49
N LEU A 164 -1.38 7.31 -12.65
CA LEU A 164 -0.72 6.87 -13.87
C LEU A 164 0.59 7.63 -14.08
N VAL A 165 1.71 6.90 -13.97
CA VAL A 165 2.99 7.41 -14.45
C VAL A 165 3.00 7.29 -15.97
N ALA A 166 3.22 8.39 -16.68
CA ALA A 166 3.26 8.38 -18.14
C ALA A 166 4.31 7.38 -18.68
N PRO A 167 4.06 6.70 -19.82
CA PRO A 167 5.02 5.79 -20.41
C PRO A 167 6.39 6.44 -20.63
N GLY A 168 7.45 5.75 -20.20
CA GLY A 168 8.83 6.24 -20.29
C GLY A 168 9.23 7.22 -19.17
N ARG A 169 8.30 7.64 -18.29
CA ARG A 169 8.57 8.64 -17.24
C ARG A 169 8.79 8.03 -15.84
N THR A 170 8.80 6.71 -15.72
CA THR A 170 8.98 6.03 -14.42
C THR A 170 10.28 6.43 -13.74
N ARG A 171 11.38 6.61 -14.46
CA ARG A 171 12.66 7.04 -13.89
C ARG A 171 12.56 8.43 -13.25
N GLU A 172 11.90 9.36 -13.92
CA GLU A 172 11.70 10.73 -13.41
C GLU A 172 10.81 10.72 -12.18
N PHE A 173 9.69 10.00 -12.24
CA PHE A 173 8.79 9.82 -11.10
C PHE A 173 9.53 9.26 -9.86
N LEU A 174 10.36 8.23 -10.04
CA LEU A 174 11.12 7.62 -8.96
C LEU A 174 12.22 8.55 -8.42
N ALA A 175 12.81 9.39 -9.26
CA ALA A 175 13.95 10.22 -8.87
C ALA A 175 13.61 11.20 -7.74
N ASP A 176 12.38 11.70 -7.68
CA ASP A 176 11.93 12.66 -6.69
C ASP A 176 11.50 12.02 -5.35
N LEU A 177 11.36 10.70 -5.33
CA LEU A 177 10.92 10.00 -4.12
C LEU A 177 12.05 9.89 -3.09
N PRO A 178 11.72 9.97 -1.79
CA PRO A 178 12.73 9.87 -0.73
C PRO A 178 13.35 8.47 -0.69
N ILE A 179 14.62 8.38 -0.29
CA ILE A 179 15.35 7.11 -0.17
C ILE A 179 14.69 6.13 0.81
N SER A 180 13.94 6.64 1.78
CA SER A 180 13.17 5.82 2.75
C SER A 180 12.09 4.95 2.11
N THR A 181 11.67 5.23 0.87
CA THR A 181 10.71 4.38 0.12
C THR A 181 11.26 3.00 -0.21
N LEU A 182 12.58 2.78 -0.09
CA LEU A 182 13.18 1.45 -0.24
C LEU A 182 12.89 0.52 0.95
N GLU A 183 12.33 1.04 2.06
CA GLU A 183 12.07 0.29 3.30
C GLU A 183 13.31 -0.43 3.86
N LEU A 184 14.50 0.12 3.59
CA LEU A 184 15.81 -0.37 4.06
C LEU A 184 16.39 0.62 5.05
N ASP A 185 16.05 0.47 6.34
CA ASP A 185 16.39 1.43 7.41
C ASP A 185 17.90 1.71 7.52
N GLU A 186 18.73 0.66 7.41
CA GLU A 186 20.19 0.80 7.48
C GLU A 186 20.72 1.59 6.28
N LEU A 187 20.25 1.26 5.08
CA LEU A 187 20.63 1.97 3.86
C LEU A 187 20.18 3.43 3.92
N SER A 188 18.94 3.67 4.31
CA SER A 188 18.39 5.03 4.46
C SER A 188 19.19 5.87 5.44
N THR A 189 19.60 5.28 6.58
CA THR A 189 20.42 5.95 7.56
C THR A 189 21.80 6.32 7.03
N ILE A 190 22.44 5.40 6.29
CA ILE A 190 23.76 5.64 5.68
C ILE A 190 23.64 6.70 4.58
N ALA A 191 22.63 6.61 3.72
CA ALA A 191 22.39 7.55 2.64
C ALA A 191 22.17 8.97 3.18
N HIS A 192 21.33 9.14 4.21
CA HIS A 192 21.12 10.45 4.85
C HIS A 192 22.41 11.05 5.43
N ARG A 193 23.28 10.22 6.04
CA ARG A 193 24.60 10.68 6.55
C ARG A 193 25.52 11.14 5.43
N LEU A 194 25.33 10.63 4.21
CA LEU A 194 26.07 11.04 3.01
C LEU A 194 25.39 12.19 2.25
N GLY A 195 24.27 12.73 2.76
CA GLY A 195 23.53 13.81 2.13
C GLY A 195 22.66 13.34 0.95
N ILE A 196 22.37 12.03 0.86
CA ILE A 196 21.53 11.45 -0.19
C ILE A 196 20.12 11.31 0.37
N GLU A 197 19.19 12.10 -0.15
CA GLU A 197 17.81 12.15 0.33
C GLU A 197 16.82 11.47 -0.62
N THR A 198 17.13 11.42 -1.92
CA THR A 198 16.22 10.90 -2.95
C THR A 198 16.79 9.70 -3.70
N LEU A 199 15.88 8.91 -4.29
CA LEU A 199 16.25 7.79 -5.17
C LEU A 199 17.04 8.27 -6.40
N GLY A 200 16.77 9.47 -6.91
CA GLY A 200 17.49 10.06 -8.02
C GLY A 200 18.95 10.36 -7.68
N GLN A 201 19.22 10.92 -6.49
CA GLN A 201 20.57 11.14 -5.99
C GLN A 201 21.31 9.81 -5.77
N PHE A 202 20.61 8.80 -5.20
CA PHE A 202 21.19 7.48 -4.98
C PHE A 202 21.57 6.77 -6.29
N ALA A 203 20.78 6.92 -7.35
CA ALA A 203 21.02 6.32 -8.66
C ALA A 203 22.17 6.98 -9.43
N GLN A 204 22.76 8.07 -8.94
CA GLN A 204 23.90 8.78 -9.54
C GLN A 204 25.25 8.38 -8.91
N LEU A 205 25.25 7.55 -7.88
CA LEU A 205 26.45 6.96 -7.28
C LEU A 205 27.04 5.88 -8.18
#